data_caed7dec96663f3767ae0420e16e2fdf
#
_entry.id   caed7dec96663f3767ae0420e16e2fdf
#
_cell.length_a   1.000
_cell.length_b   1.000
_cell.length_c   1.000
_cell.angle_alpha   90.00
_cell.angle_beta   90.00
_cell.angle_gamma   90.00
#
_symmetry.space_group_name_H-M   'P 1'
#
loop_
_entity.id
_entity.type
_entity.pdbx_description
1 polymer ?
#
loop_
_entity_poly.entity_id
_entity_poly.type
_entity_poly.pdbx_seq_one_letter_code
_entity_poly.pdbx_strand_id
1 'polypeptide(L)'
;MRNMLLSLTLILSLVATACTSNTADTSQPTTDKPAENTTAEKPAETPENTVIEVSTVRAKDPYLKFDAGETYDKNAVYDALEKDIGVKVTNKWVVDGGNTGPQFQEKLKMAIATDDLPDFFVATPAQLQQLIEADMIQDLTEVYDKYATDETKEFLMRDGGLQMKSGTFDGKLMGVPESGTAFTPQFVWVRTDWLKKLNLPEPKTMQDLIKIMETFAAKDPGGTGKSYGLAVNKEYYEPTGALGLVGFLNGYHAYMKQWIDDGKGGLMYSDIQPEMKEALRSLQDMFKKGLIDPEFAVKDMMKESELIFNNQIGVLYGAEWTPAHLAQGAVKDGKVIQEWKPFRLLSIDGTEASTQTELGTEKYNVVSKKAKHPEAMIKLLNNWIVVDNHPTEEQKVYEYGKSRKESGNNYWQLSPVMAFNQGNNNGEILPKAIETKDESLLQTKDQRRRYERAMKYLNGEDISMWWEMLISGPGGAVSNTPYLKEHNLFHRNKFYGAPTPTMVEKQELLLRKRDEIFVKIIMNQAPIDEFDKFVEDWKKLGGDDMTKEVNEWYAANK
;
A
#
# COMPACT_ATOMS: atom_id res chain seq x y z
N MET A 1 -6.32 -24.46 54.87
CA MET A 1 -7.11 -23.75 55.87
C MET A 1 -7.78 -22.60 55.09
N ARG A 2 -9.00 -22.42 54.96
CA ARG A 2 -10.26 -22.93 55.45
C ARG A 2 -11.35 -22.31 54.57
N ASN A 3 -12.25 -23.14 54.09
CA ASN A 3 -13.52 -22.89 53.42
C ASN A 3 -14.32 -21.68 53.92
N MET A 4 -15.09 -21.06 53.04
CA MET A 4 -16.53 -20.89 53.30
C MET A 4 -17.32 -20.65 52.02
N LEU A 5 -18.20 -21.59 51.70
CA LEU A 5 -19.39 -21.50 50.86
C LEU A 5 -20.49 -20.72 51.59
N LEU A 6 -21.43 -20.16 50.84
CA LEU A 6 -22.89 -20.11 51.09
C LEU A 6 -23.50 -19.24 49.95
N SER A 7 -24.24 -19.80 48.99
CA SER A 7 -25.67 -20.19 48.93
C SER A 7 -26.62 -19.02 48.73
N LEU A 8 -27.16 -18.94 47.56
CA LEU A 8 -28.56 -19.15 47.08
C LEU A 8 -29.66 -18.34 47.77
N THR A 9 -30.37 -17.51 47.04
CA THR A 9 -31.85 -17.56 47.06
C THR A 9 -32.48 -16.92 45.84
N LEU A 10 -33.33 -17.69 45.23
CA LEU A 10 -34.28 -17.43 44.15
C LEU A 10 -35.54 -16.77 44.74
N ILE A 11 -36.08 -15.71 44.11
CA ILE A 11 -37.51 -15.37 44.34
C ILE A 11 -38.14 -15.02 42.97
N LEU A 12 -39.04 -15.88 42.61
CA LEU A 12 -40.01 -15.79 41.52
C LEU A 12 -41.28 -15.10 42.04
N SER A 13 -41.83 -14.13 41.34
CA SER A 13 -43.23 -13.76 41.52
C SER A 13 -43.89 -13.30 40.23
N LEU A 14 -44.72 -14.17 39.71
CA LEU A 14 -45.78 -13.90 38.76
C LEU A 14 -46.93 -13.15 39.48
N VAL A 15 -47.54 -12.19 38.80
CA VAL A 15 -49.01 -11.97 38.89
C VAL A 15 -49.51 -11.53 37.55
N ALA A 16 -50.56 -12.20 37.09
CA ALA A 16 -51.31 -12.00 35.88
C ALA A 16 -52.63 -11.30 36.15
N THR A 17 -53.37 -11.03 35.08
CA THR A 17 -54.81 -10.75 34.92
C THR A 17 -55.22 -9.26 34.92
N ALA A 18 -56.16 -8.77 34.13
CA ALA A 18 -57.26 -9.40 33.41
C ALA A 18 -57.82 -8.48 32.28
N CYS A 19 -58.56 -9.14 31.40
CA CYS A 19 -59.42 -8.65 30.31
C CYS A 19 -60.63 -7.78 30.71
N THR A 20 -61.17 -7.04 29.73
CA THR A 20 -62.61 -7.04 29.32
C THR A 20 -62.74 -6.11 28.11
N SER A 21 -63.12 -6.51 26.98
CA SER A 21 -64.31 -6.98 26.24
C SER A 21 -65.42 -5.95 26.01
N ASN A 22 -65.78 -5.88 24.72
CA ASN A 22 -67.07 -5.69 24.04
C ASN A 22 -67.38 -4.28 23.52
N THR A 23 -67.98 -4.04 22.36
CA THR A 23 -68.81 -4.86 21.48
C THR A 23 -68.96 -4.17 20.11
N ALA A 24 -69.27 -4.93 19.10
CA ALA A 24 -69.58 -4.56 17.74
C ALA A 24 -70.85 -3.69 17.56
N ASP A 25 -70.97 -2.97 16.45
CA ASP A 25 -72.10 -3.17 15.58
C ASP A 25 -71.88 -2.66 14.15
N THR A 26 -72.52 -3.34 13.27
CA THR A 26 -72.64 -3.39 11.83
C THR A 26 -73.26 -2.13 11.16
N SER A 27 -72.81 -1.79 9.96
CA SER A 27 -73.64 -1.75 8.72
C SER A 27 -72.90 -1.19 7.51
N GLN A 28 -72.86 -1.98 6.43
CA GLN A 28 -72.67 -1.56 5.03
C GLN A 28 -74.05 -1.41 4.37
N PRO A 29 -74.21 -1.00 3.06
CA PRO A 29 -73.31 -0.40 2.07
C PRO A 29 -73.94 0.79 1.32
N THR A 30 -73.18 1.51 0.48
CA THR A 30 -73.56 1.82 -0.90
C THR A 30 -72.45 2.47 -1.74
N THR A 31 -72.33 2.03 -2.92
CA THR A 31 -71.61 2.41 -4.14
C THR A 31 -71.57 3.90 -4.46
N ASP A 32 -70.37 4.39 -4.92
CA ASP A 32 -70.19 4.95 -6.26
C ASP A 32 -68.71 5.30 -6.55
N LYS A 33 -68.17 4.82 -7.67
CA LYS A 33 -66.97 5.32 -8.33
C LYS A 33 -67.41 6.38 -9.35
N PRO A 34 -66.58 7.38 -9.82
CA PRO A 34 -65.24 7.22 -10.29
C PRO A 34 -64.34 8.47 -10.12
N ALA A 35 -63.02 8.30 -10.31
CA ALA A 35 -62.09 9.06 -11.14
C ALA A 35 -60.71 9.14 -10.55
N GLU A 36 -59.79 8.60 -11.31
CA GLU A 36 -58.33 8.66 -11.18
C GLU A 36 -57.79 10.08 -10.93
N ASN A 37 -56.85 10.14 -9.99
CA ASN A 37 -55.71 11.01 -10.14
C ASN A 37 -54.52 10.38 -9.36
N THR A 38 -53.75 9.58 -10.06
CA THR A 38 -52.46 9.09 -9.63
C THR A 38 -51.48 10.24 -9.68
N THR A 39 -51.32 10.92 -8.56
CA THR A 39 -50.14 11.75 -8.32
C THR A 39 -49.06 10.79 -7.82
N ALA A 40 -48.08 10.49 -8.68
CA ALA A 40 -46.86 9.83 -8.28
C ALA A 40 -46.18 10.71 -7.23
N GLU A 41 -46.05 10.24 -6.02
CA GLU A 41 -45.17 10.84 -5.02
C GLU A 41 -43.74 10.77 -5.56
N LYS A 42 -43.21 11.95 -5.93
CA LYS A 42 -41.79 12.17 -6.17
C LYS A 42 -41.07 11.82 -4.88
N PRO A 43 -39.96 11.01 -4.93
CA PRO A 43 -39.17 10.77 -3.73
C PRO A 43 -38.79 12.11 -3.12
N ALA A 44 -38.99 12.27 -1.82
CA ALA A 44 -38.66 13.46 -1.08
C ALA A 44 -37.15 13.76 -1.29
N GLU A 45 -36.85 14.82 -2.00
CA GLU A 45 -35.53 15.42 -2.05
C GLU A 45 -35.19 15.83 -0.61
N THR A 46 -34.17 15.24 -0.05
CA THR A 46 -33.58 15.65 1.22
C THR A 46 -33.15 17.12 1.09
N PRO A 47 -33.47 17.99 2.03
CA PRO A 47 -33.11 19.40 1.92
C PRO A 47 -31.60 19.57 1.77
N GLU A 48 -31.15 20.31 0.80
CA GLU A 48 -29.76 20.49 0.34
C GLU A 48 -28.80 21.16 1.36
N ASN A 49 -29.18 21.28 2.64
CA ASN A 49 -28.42 22.05 3.64
C ASN A 49 -28.36 21.42 5.04
N THR A 50 -28.49 20.09 5.16
CA THR A 50 -28.35 19.43 6.46
C THR A 50 -26.92 18.89 6.60
N VAL A 51 -26.14 19.48 7.53
CA VAL A 51 -24.80 18.97 7.89
C VAL A 51 -24.94 17.59 8.49
N ILE A 52 -24.22 16.63 7.93
CA ILE A 52 -24.15 15.24 8.41
C ILE A 52 -23.03 15.14 9.44
N GLU A 53 -23.35 14.82 10.68
CA GLU A 53 -22.34 14.58 11.71
C GLU A 53 -21.95 13.09 11.74
N VAL A 54 -20.64 12.80 11.68
CA VAL A 54 -20.08 11.44 11.72
C VAL A 54 -18.83 11.39 12.58
N SER A 55 -18.61 10.22 13.18
CA SER A 55 -17.44 9.95 14.00
C SER A 55 -16.46 9.01 13.33
N THR A 56 -15.17 9.23 13.60
CA THR A 56 -14.08 8.34 13.22
C THR A 56 -13.10 8.14 14.37
N VAL A 57 -12.00 7.44 14.15
CA VAL A 57 -10.90 7.25 15.08
C VAL A 57 -9.58 7.55 14.39
N ARG A 58 -8.58 8.00 15.15
CA ARG A 58 -7.33 8.47 14.54
C ARG A 58 -6.12 8.16 15.39
N ALA A 59 -4.99 7.97 14.72
CA ALA A 59 -3.68 8.07 15.34
C ALA A 59 -3.02 9.41 15.00
N LYS A 60 -2.15 9.88 15.89
CA LYS A 60 -1.35 11.08 15.66
C LYS A 60 -0.22 10.77 14.67
N ASP A 61 -0.10 11.59 13.65
CA ASP A 61 1.04 11.57 12.75
C ASP A 61 2.22 12.35 13.38
N PRO A 62 3.43 11.78 13.48
CA PRO A 62 4.57 12.44 14.10
C PRO A 62 5.12 13.62 13.29
N TYR A 63 4.77 13.70 12.00
CA TYR A 63 5.24 14.76 11.10
C TYR A 63 4.21 15.88 10.91
N LEU A 64 2.98 15.69 11.41
CA LEU A 64 1.94 16.71 11.33
C LEU A 64 2.23 17.84 12.30
N LYS A 65 2.25 19.06 11.78
CA LYS A 65 2.36 20.30 12.56
C LYS A 65 1.09 21.11 12.38
N PHE A 66 0.45 21.46 13.47
CA PHE A 66 -0.76 22.29 13.46
C PHE A 66 -0.44 23.79 13.39
N ASP A 67 -1.29 24.53 12.73
CA ASP A 67 -1.35 25.98 12.86
C ASP A 67 -1.80 26.36 14.27
N ALA A 68 -1.51 27.61 14.67
CA ALA A 68 -1.82 28.08 16.02
C ALA A 68 -3.31 27.96 16.36
N GLY A 69 -3.62 27.25 17.43
CA GLY A 69 -4.99 27.02 17.93
C GLY A 69 -5.73 25.85 17.27
N GLU A 70 -5.07 25.09 16.39
CA GLU A 70 -5.63 23.88 15.79
C GLU A 70 -5.27 22.61 16.56
N THR A 71 -6.10 21.59 16.40
CA THR A 71 -5.97 20.27 16.99
C THR A 71 -6.50 19.20 16.03
N TYR A 72 -6.43 17.94 16.40
CA TYR A 72 -7.05 16.84 15.62
C TYR A 72 -8.58 16.97 15.50
N ASP A 73 -9.25 17.63 16.45
CA ASP A 73 -10.72 17.80 16.43
C ASP A 73 -11.17 19.16 15.88
N LYS A 74 -10.25 20.11 15.79
CA LYS A 74 -10.53 21.46 15.28
C LYS A 74 -9.38 21.90 14.38
N ASN A 75 -9.59 21.84 13.09
CA ASN A 75 -8.56 22.16 12.10
C ASN A 75 -9.18 22.59 10.78
N ALA A 76 -8.36 23.22 9.95
CA ALA A 76 -8.79 23.78 8.68
C ALA A 76 -9.33 22.72 7.69
N VAL A 77 -8.87 21.44 7.79
CA VAL A 77 -9.37 20.37 6.93
C VAL A 77 -10.80 20.00 7.32
N TYR A 78 -11.08 19.82 8.60
CA TYR A 78 -12.44 19.50 9.08
C TYR A 78 -13.42 20.64 8.82
N ASP A 79 -12.98 21.91 9.01
CA ASP A 79 -13.78 23.09 8.66
C ASP A 79 -14.11 23.10 7.15
N ALA A 80 -13.15 22.74 6.30
CA ALA A 80 -13.35 22.66 4.85
C ALA A 80 -14.31 21.53 4.45
N LEU A 81 -14.20 20.34 5.06
CA LEU A 81 -15.13 19.23 4.81
C LEU A 81 -16.58 19.59 5.16
N GLU A 82 -16.78 20.25 6.30
CA GLU A 82 -18.12 20.72 6.69
C GLU A 82 -18.66 21.77 5.69
N LYS A 83 -17.81 22.72 5.28
CA LYS A 83 -18.16 23.75 4.31
C LYS A 83 -18.44 23.21 2.91
N ASP A 84 -17.54 22.38 2.39
CA ASP A 84 -17.50 22.00 0.96
C ASP A 84 -18.47 20.86 0.63
N ILE A 85 -18.65 19.91 1.56
CA ILE A 85 -19.47 18.71 1.31
C ILE A 85 -20.54 18.45 2.38
N GLY A 86 -20.70 19.35 3.35
CA GLY A 86 -21.70 19.22 4.40
C GLY A 86 -21.47 18.05 5.36
N VAL A 87 -20.21 17.62 5.55
CA VAL A 87 -19.86 16.52 6.45
C VAL A 87 -19.00 17.04 7.60
N LYS A 88 -19.53 17.01 8.80
CA LYS A 88 -18.84 17.34 10.04
C LYS A 88 -18.26 16.09 10.67
N VAL A 89 -16.94 16.02 10.76
CA VAL A 89 -16.20 14.88 11.29
C VAL A 89 -15.78 15.14 12.74
N THR A 90 -15.93 14.13 13.60
CA THR A 90 -15.44 14.13 14.97
C THR A 90 -14.58 12.92 15.23
N ASN A 91 -13.57 13.02 16.12
CA ASN A 91 -12.76 11.88 16.51
C ASN A 91 -13.28 11.30 17.82
N LYS A 92 -13.78 10.07 17.81
CA LYS A 92 -14.19 9.36 19.04
C LYS A 92 -13.00 9.18 19.99
N TRP A 93 -11.81 8.99 19.43
CA TRP A 93 -10.54 9.02 20.13
C TRP A 93 -9.37 9.27 19.19
N VAL A 94 -8.29 9.81 19.76
CA VAL A 94 -7.00 10.01 19.09
C VAL A 94 -5.91 9.38 19.97
N VAL A 95 -4.98 8.62 19.38
CA VAL A 95 -3.87 7.95 20.08
C VAL A 95 -2.52 8.26 19.44
N ASP A 96 -1.43 8.07 20.17
CA ASP A 96 -0.07 8.23 19.63
C ASP A 96 0.34 7.02 18.78
N GLY A 97 1.32 7.20 17.86
CA GLY A 97 2.05 6.10 17.23
C GLY A 97 1.62 5.70 15.81
N GLY A 98 0.83 6.50 15.09
CA GLY A 98 0.41 6.23 13.70
C GLY A 98 -0.70 5.18 13.57
N ASN A 99 -1.43 5.18 12.45
CA ASN A 99 -2.60 4.30 12.19
C ASN A 99 -2.28 2.80 12.11
N THR A 100 -1.02 2.43 12.00
CA THR A 100 -0.54 1.04 12.06
C THR A 100 0.18 0.73 13.37
N GLY A 101 0.37 1.74 14.23
CA GLY A 101 1.07 1.59 15.50
C GLY A 101 0.34 0.70 16.50
N PRO A 102 1.09 0.03 17.41
CA PRO A 102 0.51 -0.90 18.38
C PRO A 102 -0.63 -0.30 19.21
N GLN A 103 -0.50 0.95 19.65
CA GLN A 103 -1.52 1.60 20.49
C GLN A 103 -2.84 1.81 19.74
N PHE A 104 -2.77 2.18 18.45
CA PHE A 104 -3.97 2.30 17.62
C PHE A 104 -4.64 0.94 17.43
N GLN A 105 -3.84 -0.07 17.08
CA GLN A 105 -4.35 -1.42 16.83
C GLN A 105 -4.97 -2.04 18.09
N GLU A 106 -4.35 -1.87 19.26
CA GLU A 106 -4.90 -2.35 20.52
C GLU A 106 -6.22 -1.65 20.86
N LYS A 107 -6.30 -0.32 20.70
CA LYS A 107 -7.52 0.43 20.99
C LYS A 107 -8.66 0.09 20.03
N LEU A 108 -8.34 -0.08 18.74
CA LEU A 108 -9.33 -0.53 17.75
C LEU A 108 -9.81 -1.96 18.06
N LYS A 109 -8.90 -2.86 18.41
CA LYS A 109 -9.25 -4.23 18.84
C LYS A 109 -10.18 -4.22 20.05
N MET A 110 -9.94 -3.36 21.03
CA MET A 110 -10.84 -3.19 22.17
C MET A 110 -12.21 -2.64 21.74
N ALA A 111 -12.25 -1.65 20.85
CA ALA A 111 -13.50 -1.08 20.34
C ALA A 111 -14.32 -2.15 19.57
N ILE A 112 -13.67 -2.99 18.79
CA ILE A 112 -14.32 -4.15 18.12
C ILE A 112 -14.88 -5.12 19.17
N ALA A 113 -14.08 -5.50 20.15
CA ALA A 113 -14.49 -6.47 21.17
C ALA A 113 -15.66 -5.99 22.07
N THR A 114 -15.81 -4.68 22.24
CA THR A 114 -16.87 -4.06 23.05
C THR A 114 -18.02 -3.48 22.21
N ASP A 115 -17.98 -3.64 20.88
CA ASP A 115 -18.93 -3.05 19.92
C ASP A 115 -19.13 -1.54 20.12
N ASP A 116 -18.01 -0.84 20.48
CA ASP A 116 -17.95 0.61 20.69
C ASP A 116 -17.26 1.30 19.51
N LEU A 117 -17.73 0.98 18.29
CA LEU A 117 -17.16 1.47 17.04
C LEU A 117 -17.57 2.92 16.73
N PRO A 118 -16.73 3.70 16.00
CA PRO A 118 -17.16 4.94 15.37
C PRO A 118 -18.07 4.66 14.16
N ASP A 119 -18.61 5.70 13.53
CA ASP A 119 -19.43 5.53 12.33
C ASP A 119 -18.65 4.92 11.17
N PHE A 120 -17.42 5.37 10.94
CA PHE A 120 -16.52 4.78 9.96
C PHE A 120 -15.08 4.77 10.46
N PHE A 121 -14.28 3.85 9.94
CA PHE A 121 -12.87 3.68 10.34
C PHE A 121 -12.11 2.83 9.34
N VAL A 122 -10.81 2.70 9.56
CA VAL A 122 -9.92 1.91 8.72
C VAL A 122 -9.63 0.57 9.39
N ALA A 123 -9.86 -0.54 8.67
CA ALA A 123 -9.62 -1.91 9.11
C ALA A 123 -8.55 -2.60 8.27
N THR A 124 -7.70 -3.43 8.89
CA THR A 124 -6.79 -4.34 8.15
C THR A 124 -7.60 -5.48 7.50
N PRO A 125 -7.04 -6.25 6.54
CA PRO A 125 -7.73 -7.39 5.95
C PRO A 125 -8.25 -8.40 6.98
N ALA A 126 -7.46 -8.70 8.02
CA ALA A 126 -7.87 -9.61 9.10
C ALA A 126 -9.01 -9.03 9.96
N GLN A 127 -8.96 -7.72 10.25
CA GLN A 127 -10.05 -7.05 10.96
C GLN A 127 -11.31 -6.95 10.11
N LEU A 128 -11.19 -6.72 8.79
CA LEU A 128 -12.33 -6.73 7.88
C LEU A 128 -13.07 -8.07 7.93
N GLN A 129 -12.33 -9.18 7.83
CA GLN A 129 -12.91 -10.52 7.95
C GLN A 129 -13.64 -10.71 9.30
N GLN A 130 -12.99 -10.36 10.42
CA GLN A 130 -13.58 -10.44 11.75
C GLN A 130 -14.87 -9.61 11.88
N LEU A 131 -14.88 -8.40 11.32
CA LEU A 131 -16.04 -7.50 11.36
C LEU A 131 -17.21 -8.02 10.51
N ILE A 132 -16.91 -8.66 9.37
CA ILE A 132 -17.93 -9.32 8.52
C ILE A 132 -18.55 -10.50 9.27
N GLU A 133 -17.73 -11.39 9.82
CA GLU A 133 -18.18 -12.57 10.57
C GLU A 133 -19.04 -12.21 11.80
N ALA A 134 -18.72 -11.08 12.43
CA ALA A 134 -19.46 -10.56 13.59
C ALA A 134 -20.70 -9.69 13.22
N ASP A 135 -20.98 -9.49 11.93
CA ASP A 135 -22.05 -8.59 11.41
C ASP A 135 -21.97 -7.16 11.98
N MET A 136 -20.74 -6.61 12.12
CA MET A 136 -20.49 -5.32 12.76
C MET A 136 -20.37 -4.15 11.77
N ILE A 137 -20.33 -4.40 10.46
CA ILE A 137 -20.19 -3.40 9.40
C ILE A 137 -21.29 -3.52 8.34
N GLN A 138 -21.49 -2.45 7.58
CA GLN A 138 -22.52 -2.36 6.55
C GLN A 138 -22.00 -2.89 5.20
N ASP A 139 -22.92 -3.47 4.42
CA ASP A 139 -22.78 -3.65 2.98
C ASP A 139 -22.88 -2.26 2.30
N LEU A 140 -21.84 -1.85 1.64
CA LEU A 140 -21.72 -0.54 0.99
C LEU A 140 -22.08 -0.56 -0.49
N THR A 141 -22.53 -1.68 -1.06
CA THR A 141 -22.76 -1.84 -2.50
C THR A 141 -23.69 -0.76 -3.05
N GLU A 142 -24.90 -0.66 -2.50
CA GLU A 142 -25.88 0.34 -2.96
C GLU A 142 -25.44 1.78 -2.64
N VAL A 143 -24.77 1.99 -1.50
CA VAL A 143 -24.29 3.30 -1.08
C VAL A 143 -23.17 3.77 -2.02
N TYR A 144 -22.25 2.88 -2.36
CA TYR A 144 -21.17 3.19 -3.29
C TYR A 144 -21.73 3.47 -4.69
N ASP A 145 -22.62 2.63 -5.20
CA ASP A 145 -23.22 2.81 -6.53
C ASP A 145 -23.95 4.15 -6.68
N LYS A 146 -24.63 4.57 -5.61
CA LYS A 146 -25.42 5.81 -5.59
C LYS A 146 -24.61 7.06 -5.39
N TYR A 147 -23.60 7.03 -4.53
CA TYR A 147 -22.92 8.24 -4.06
C TYR A 147 -21.49 8.40 -4.58
N ALA A 148 -20.82 7.34 -5.06
CA ALA A 148 -19.52 7.47 -5.69
C ALA A 148 -19.66 8.18 -7.04
N THR A 149 -18.83 9.22 -7.26
CA THR A 149 -18.77 9.93 -8.54
C THR A 149 -18.12 9.05 -9.60
N ASP A 150 -18.33 9.38 -10.88
CA ASP A 150 -17.68 8.66 -11.99
C ASP A 150 -16.15 8.75 -11.87
N GLU A 151 -15.61 9.89 -11.45
CA GLU A 151 -14.18 10.05 -11.18
C GLU A 151 -13.69 9.11 -10.07
N THR A 152 -14.47 8.96 -8.99
CA THR A 152 -14.15 8.03 -7.89
C THR A 152 -14.17 6.57 -8.37
N LYS A 153 -15.18 6.20 -9.17
CA LYS A 153 -15.29 4.85 -9.74
C LYS A 153 -14.12 4.56 -10.69
N GLU A 154 -13.79 5.50 -11.57
CA GLU A 154 -12.63 5.37 -12.47
C GLU A 154 -11.32 5.24 -11.67
N PHE A 155 -11.13 6.11 -10.66
CA PHE A 155 -9.94 6.12 -9.83
C PHE A 155 -9.72 4.75 -9.15
N LEU A 156 -10.73 4.18 -8.51
CA LEU A 156 -10.62 2.91 -7.81
C LEU A 156 -10.49 1.70 -8.76
N MET A 157 -10.83 1.86 -10.03
CA MET A 157 -10.71 0.79 -11.04
C MET A 157 -9.40 0.82 -11.84
N ARG A 158 -8.49 1.76 -11.58
CA ARG A 158 -7.24 1.94 -12.35
C ARG A 158 -6.30 0.72 -12.31
N ASP A 159 -6.42 -0.13 -11.31
CA ASP A 159 -5.67 -1.40 -11.20
C ASP A 159 -6.36 -2.60 -11.90
N GLY A 160 -7.45 -2.37 -12.62
CA GLY A 160 -8.34 -3.39 -13.18
C GLY A 160 -9.37 -3.90 -12.17
N GLY A 161 -9.58 -3.17 -11.07
CA GLY A 161 -10.58 -3.46 -10.04
C GLY A 161 -10.20 -4.56 -9.05
N LEU A 162 -8.93 -5.00 -9.04
CA LEU A 162 -8.47 -6.07 -8.16
C LEU A 162 -8.55 -5.66 -6.68
N GLN A 163 -8.19 -4.42 -6.39
CA GLN A 163 -8.28 -3.90 -5.01
C GLN A 163 -9.74 -3.82 -4.55
N MET A 164 -10.66 -3.36 -5.40
CA MET A 164 -12.10 -3.35 -5.09
C MET A 164 -12.64 -4.77 -4.87
N LYS A 165 -12.20 -5.75 -5.67
CA LYS A 165 -12.55 -7.16 -5.45
C LYS A 165 -12.09 -7.68 -4.10
N SER A 166 -10.94 -7.26 -3.59
CA SER A 166 -10.43 -7.70 -2.29
C SER A 166 -11.26 -7.18 -1.09
N GLY A 167 -12.03 -6.10 -1.29
CA GLY A 167 -13.01 -5.58 -0.32
C GLY A 167 -14.44 -6.09 -0.52
N THR A 168 -14.65 -6.98 -1.51
CA THR A 168 -15.97 -7.52 -1.89
C THR A 168 -16.06 -8.98 -1.45
N PHE A 169 -17.08 -9.30 -0.65
CA PHE A 169 -17.34 -10.63 -0.10
C PHE A 169 -18.77 -11.07 -0.48
N ASP A 170 -18.91 -12.24 -1.06
CA ASP A 170 -20.21 -12.77 -1.53
C ASP A 170 -21.02 -11.77 -2.38
N GLY A 171 -20.31 -11.01 -3.23
CA GLY A 171 -20.90 -9.97 -4.09
C GLY A 171 -21.25 -8.66 -3.39
N LYS A 172 -20.92 -8.49 -2.10
CA LYS A 172 -21.18 -7.31 -1.29
C LYS A 172 -19.89 -6.53 -1.04
N LEU A 173 -19.91 -5.24 -1.27
CA LEU A 173 -18.79 -4.35 -0.95
C LEU A 173 -18.76 -4.07 0.57
N MET A 174 -17.95 -4.82 1.29
CA MET A 174 -17.85 -4.73 2.75
C MET A 174 -16.83 -3.69 3.22
N GLY A 175 -15.89 -3.31 2.36
CA GLY A 175 -14.90 -2.29 2.65
C GLY A 175 -14.36 -1.65 1.37
N VAL A 176 -14.21 -0.32 1.37
CA VAL A 176 -13.58 0.40 0.25
C VAL A 176 -12.07 0.45 0.50
N PRO A 177 -11.24 -0.09 -0.40
CA PRO A 177 -9.80 -0.13 -0.18
C PRO A 177 -9.22 1.28 -0.01
N GLU A 178 -8.41 1.48 1.03
CA GLU A 178 -7.44 2.57 1.10
C GLU A 178 -6.29 2.16 0.20
N SER A 179 -6.48 2.35 -1.09
CA SER A 179 -5.61 1.79 -2.12
C SER A 179 -4.17 2.28 -1.94
N GLY A 180 -3.23 1.38 -2.16
CA GLY A 180 -1.80 1.67 -2.16
C GLY A 180 -1.20 1.59 -3.56
N THR A 181 0.11 1.47 -3.60
CA THR A 181 0.92 1.47 -4.81
C THR A 181 0.92 0.11 -5.53
N ALA A 182 -0.19 -0.25 -6.18
CA ALA A 182 -0.31 -1.53 -6.91
C ALA A 182 0.69 -1.69 -8.09
N PHE A 183 1.39 -0.63 -8.49
CA PHE A 183 2.30 -0.61 -9.65
C PHE A 183 3.60 0.13 -9.31
N THR A 184 4.31 -0.30 -8.29
CA THR A 184 5.63 0.24 -7.97
C THR A 184 6.70 -0.75 -8.46
N PRO A 185 7.19 -0.61 -9.72
CA PRO A 185 8.18 -1.53 -10.24
C PRO A 185 9.53 -1.35 -9.56
N GLN A 186 10.24 -2.46 -9.43
CA GLN A 186 11.66 -2.49 -9.07
C GLN A 186 12.52 -2.24 -10.31
N PHE A 187 13.64 -1.57 -10.10
CA PHE A 187 14.67 -1.32 -11.10
C PHE A 187 16.03 -1.74 -10.55
N VAL A 188 16.98 -2.03 -11.43
CA VAL A 188 18.38 -2.05 -11.07
C VAL A 188 18.99 -0.67 -11.38
N TRP A 189 19.62 -0.08 -10.38
CA TRP A 189 20.27 1.22 -10.45
C TRP A 189 21.77 1.02 -10.51
N VAL A 190 22.42 1.59 -11.52
CA VAL A 190 23.85 1.40 -11.77
C VAL A 190 24.56 2.74 -11.88
N ARG A 191 25.73 2.86 -11.27
CA ARG A 191 26.66 4.01 -11.38
C ARG A 191 27.25 4.08 -12.78
N THR A 192 26.70 4.95 -13.62
CA THR A 192 27.18 5.12 -15.01
C THR A 192 28.51 5.85 -15.11
N ASP A 193 28.84 6.73 -14.19
CA ASP A 193 30.18 7.32 -14.07
C ASP A 193 31.24 6.25 -13.78
N TRP A 194 30.95 5.21 -13.01
CA TRP A 194 31.84 4.09 -12.77
C TRP A 194 31.98 3.20 -14.02
N LEU A 195 30.88 2.97 -14.75
CA LEU A 195 30.96 2.26 -16.02
C LEU A 195 31.88 2.99 -17.01
N LYS A 196 31.72 4.31 -17.15
CA LYS A 196 32.59 5.15 -18.00
C LYS A 196 34.03 5.10 -17.52
N LYS A 197 34.29 5.28 -16.23
CA LYS A 197 35.65 5.25 -15.63
C LYS A 197 36.39 3.95 -15.91
N LEU A 198 35.67 2.82 -15.89
CA LEU A 198 36.25 1.48 -16.07
C LEU A 198 36.10 0.96 -17.51
N ASN A 199 35.56 1.75 -18.44
CA ASN A 199 35.28 1.39 -19.82
C ASN A 199 34.43 0.12 -19.94
N LEU A 200 33.39 0.01 -19.11
CA LEU A 200 32.44 -1.11 -19.12
C LEU A 200 31.18 -0.75 -19.89
N PRO A 201 30.58 -1.68 -20.64
CA PRO A 201 29.30 -1.49 -21.28
C PRO A 201 28.16 -1.46 -20.25
N GLU A 202 27.02 -0.89 -20.62
CA GLU A 202 25.78 -1.04 -19.85
C GLU A 202 25.33 -2.50 -19.83
N PRO A 203 24.77 -2.99 -18.70
CA PRO A 203 24.36 -4.40 -18.60
C PRO A 203 23.11 -4.67 -19.44
N LYS A 204 23.05 -5.85 -20.08
CA LYS A 204 21.91 -6.34 -20.84
C LYS A 204 21.33 -7.64 -20.27
N THR A 205 22.10 -8.36 -19.48
CA THR A 205 21.73 -9.62 -18.83
C THR A 205 22.13 -9.60 -17.36
N MET A 206 21.60 -10.51 -16.56
CA MET A 206 22.02 -10.69 -15.16
C MET A 206 23.51 -11.02 -15.07
N GLN A 207 24.03 -11.81 -16.01
CA GLN A 207 25.46 -12.16 -16.05
C GLN A 207 26.35 -10.92 -16.27
N ASP A 208 25.92 -10.01 -17.18
CA ASP A 208 26.64 -8.74 -17.37
C ASP A 208 26.67 -7.93 -16.09
N LEU A 209 25.51 -7.85 -15.40
CA LEU A 209 25.38 -7.11 -14.14
C LEU A 209 26.27 -7.69 -13.04
N ILE A 210 26.29 -9.02 -12.87
CA ILE A 210 27.16 -9.70 -11.89
C ILE A 210 28.63 -9.40 -12.20
N LYS A 211 29.03 -9.43 -13.47
CA LYS A 211 30.40 -9.09 -13.87
C LYS A 211 30.76 -7.63 -13.61
N ILE A 212 29.80 -6.72 -13.78
CA ILE A 212 29.98 -5.30 -13.42
C ILE A 212 30.19 -5.17 -11.91
N MET A 213 29.34 -5.85 -11.09
CA MET A 213 29.48 -5.86 -9.63
C MET A 213 30.85 -6.41 -9.18
N GLU A 214 31.30 -7.52 -9.78
CA GLU A 214 32.65 -8.09 -9.53
C GLU A 214 33.75 -7.10 -9.88
N THR A 215 33.60 -6.39 -11.01
CA THR A 215 34.59 -5.40 -11.45
C THR A 215 34.60 -4.19 -10.55
N PHE A 216 33.44 -3.68 -10.11
CA PHE A 216 33.35 -2.56 -9.17
C PHE A 216 34.02 -2.90 -7.83
N ALA A 217 33.73 -4.07 -7.28
CA ALA A 217 34.36 -4.51 -6.03
C ALA A 217 35.89 -4.67 -6.18
N ALA A 218 36.37 -5.24 -7.29
CA ALA A 218 37.80 -5.50 -7.51
C ALA A 218 38.62 -4.27 -7.86
N LYS A 219 38.04 -3.25 -8.52
CA LYS A 219 38.74 -2.06 -9.05
C LYS A 219 38.61 -0.81 -8.20
N ASP A 220 37.71 -0.84 -7.20
CA ASP A 220 37.44 0.29 -6.31
C ASP A 220 37.34 1.64 -7.06
N PRO A 221 36.35 1.79 -7.97
CA PRO A 221 36.23 3.01 -8.76
C PRO A 221 35.92 4.26 -7.91
N GLY A 222 35.39 4.08 -6.71
CA GLY A 222 35.22 5.16 -5.74
C GLY A 222 36.51 5.65 -5.10
N GLY A 223 37.59 4.87 -5.12
CA GLY A 223 38.88 5.22 -4.57
C GLY A 223 38.91 5.28 -3.04
N THR A 224 38.08 4.47 -2.41
CA THR A 224 37.90 4.48 -0.94
C THR A 224 38.73 3.42 -0.20
N GLY A 225 39.43 2.58 -0.95
CA GLY A 225 40.15 1.42 -0.45
C GLY A 225 39.31 0.14 -0.37
N LYS A 226 37.97 0.26 -0.51
CA LYS A 226 37.05 -0.89 -0.54
C LYS A 226 35.75 -0.52 -1.23
N SER A 227 35.35 -1.30 -2.21
CA SER A 227 34.04 -1.23 -2.83
C SER A 227 33.31 -2.57 -2.75
N TYR A 228 31.99 -2.52 -2.71
CA TYR A 228 31.10 -3.69 -2.81
C TYR A 228 30.38 -3.68 -4.15
N GLY A 229 29.91 -4.85 -4.58
CA GLY A 229 29.18 -5.00 -5.84
C GLY A 229 27.73 -4.59 -5.75
N LEU A 230 27.05 -4.96 -4.65
CA LEU A 230 25.61 -4.81 -4.48
C LEU A 230 25.27 -4.28 -3.09
N ALA A 231 24.42 -3.24 -3.02
CA ALA A 231 23.81 -2.80 -1.77
C ALA A 231 22.69 -3.75 -1.36
N VAL A 232 22.71 -4.16 -0.09
CA VAL A 232 21.68 -4.98 0.53
C VAL A 232 21.50 -4.55 1.97
N ASN A 233 20.27 -4.33 2.44
CA ASN A 233 19.97 -4.05 3.84
C ASN A 233 19.20 -5.20 4.52
N LYS A 234 18.97 -5.12 5.82
CA LYS A 234 18.30 -6.17 6.59
C LYS A 234 16.82 -6.37 6.20
N GLU A 235 16.19 -5.35 5.61
CA GLU A 235 14.81 -5.41 5.10
C GLU A 235 14.78 -5.81 3.61
N TYR A 236 15.63 -6.75 3.21
CA TYR A 236 15.90 -7.14 1.82
C TYR A 236 14.69 -7.64 1.01
N TYR A 237 13.59 -7.92 1.66
CA TYR A 237 12.38 -8.50 1.07
C TYR A 237 11.24 -7.50 0.83
N GLU A 238 11.50 -6.21 0.95
CA GLU A 238 10.48 -5.14 0.78
C GLU A 238 10.26 -4.83 -0.71
N PRO A 239 9.10 -5.22 -1.32
CA PRO A 239 8.89 -5.10 -2.77
C PRO A 239 8.86 -3.65 -3.28
N THR A 240 8.45 -2.72 -2.43
CA THR A 240 8.39 -1.29 -2.74
C THR A 240 9.57 -0.51 -2.19
N GLY A 241 10.52 -1.21 -1.56
CA GLY A 241 11.68 -0.63 -0.90
C GLY A 241 12.86 -0.34 -1.83
N ALA A 242 13.94 0.10 -1.24
CA ALA A 242 15.24 0.29 -1.89
C ALA A 242 16.33 -0.49 -1.14
N LEU A 243 17.42 -0.80 -1.84
CA LEU A 243 18.56 -1.57 -1.31
C LEU A 243 18.15 -2.98 -0.83
N GLY A 244 17.13 -3.56 -1.47
CA GLY A 244 16.64 -4.91 -1.20
C GLY A 244 17.08 -5.91 -2.25
N LEU A 245 16.58 -7.14 -2.14
CA LEU A 245 16.88 -8.24 -3.05
C LEU A 245 15.72 -8.60 -3.97
N VAL A 246 14.53 -8.02 -3.80
CA VAL A 246 13.34 -8.41 -4.57
C VAL A 246 13.59 -8.31 -6.08
N GLY A 247 14.16 -7.21 -6.56
CA GLY A 247 14.49 -7.07 -7.98
C GLY A 247 15.54 -8.08 -8.47
N PHE A 248 16.52 -8.44 -7.64
CA PHE A 248 17.49 -9.48 -7.95
C PHE A 248 16.82 -10.86 -8.07
N LEU A 249 15.98 -11.21 -7.10
CA LEU A 249 15.21 -12.46 -7.09
C LEU A 249 14.30 -12.56 -8.32
N ASN A 250 13.60 -11.45 -8.64
CA ASN A 250 12.73 -11.40 -9.82
C ASN A 250 13.51 -11.63 -11.14
N GLY A 251 14.77 -11.23 -11.21
CA GLY A 251 15.67 -11.57 -12.32
C GLY A 251 15.95 -13.07 -12.47
N TYR A 252 15.74 -13.84 -11.42
CA TYR A 252 15.74 -15.31 -11.41
C TYR A 252 14.33 -15.90 -11.54
N HIS A 253 13.30 -15.11 -11.82
CA HIS A 253 11.89 -15.48 -11.78
C HIS A 253 11.43 -16.02 -10.42
N ALA A 254 12.16 -15.68 -9.36
CA ALA A 254 11.82 -15.99 -7.98
C ALA A 254 11.08 -14.81 -7.35
N TYR A 255 9.96 -15.09 -6.71
CA TYR A 255 9.10 -14.10 -6.04
C TYR A 255 9.05 -14.40 -4.56
N MET A 256 8.72 -13.38 -3.75
CA MET A 256 8.64 -13.52 -2.30
C MET A 256 7.23 -13.21 -1.80
N LYS A 257 6.79 -13.97 -0.78
CA LYS A 257 5.53 -13.73 -0.06
C LYS A 257 4.27 -13.71 -0.95
N GLN A 258 4.29 -14.39 -2.09
CA GLN A 258 3.17 -14.42 -3.03
C GLN A 258 2.66 -15.85 -3.26
N TRP A 259 1.38 -15.94 -3.56
CA TRP A 259 0.78 -17.15 -4.12
C TRP A 259 0.80 -17.04 -5.64
N ILE A 260 1.54 -17.93 -6.26
CA ILE A 260 1.81 -17.93 -7.70
C ILE A 260 1.20 -19.17 -8.34
N ASP A 261 1.05 -19.16 -9.66
CA ASP A 261 0.56 -20.31 -10.42
C ASP A 261 1.52 -21.51 -10.25
N ASP A 262 0.98 -22.68 -9.94
CA ASP A 262 1.75 -23.93 -9.79
C ASP A 262 1.97 -24.67 -11.12
N GLY A 263 1.50 -24.11 -12.25
CA GLY A 263 1.53 -24.71 -13.57
C GLY A 263 0.58 -25.90 -13.75
N LYS A 264 -0.25 -26.23 -12.75
CA LYS A 264 -1.21 -27.34 -12.76
C LYS A 264 -2.65 -26.88 -12.55
N GLY A 265 -2.87 -25.58 -12.50
CA GLY A 265 -4.18 -24.95 -12.33
C GLY A 265 -4.53 -24.61 -10.89
N GLY A 266 -3.59 -24.72 -9.98
CA GLY A 266 -3.62 -24.29 -8.60
C GLY A 266 -2.58 -23.21 -8.28
N LEU A 267 -2.44 -22.88 -7.00
CA LEU A 267 -1.46 -21.93 -6.49
C LEU A 267 -0.46 -22.63 -5.58
N MET A 268 0.80 -22.16 -5.62
CA MET A 268 1.85 -22.51 -4.69
C MET A 268 2.41 -21.26 -4.01
N TYR A 269 3.00 -21.41 -2.84
CA TYR A 269 3.67 -20.31 -2.17
C TYR A 269 5.05 -20.05 -2.76
N SER A 270 5.34 -18.82 -3.12
CA SER A 270 6.54 -18.47 -3.92
C SER A 270 7.87 -18.67 -3.20
N ASP A 271 7.91 -18.52 -1.88
CA ASP A 271 9.16 -18.65 -1.10
C ASP A 271 9.76 -20.07 -1.15
N ILE A 272 8.97 -21.07 -1.58
CA ILE A 272 9.43 -22.49 -1.69
C ILE A 272 9.63 -22.93 -3.15
N GLN A 273 9.56 -22.03 -4.12
CA GLN A 273 9.77 -22.36 -5.53
C GLN A 273 11.25 -22.69 -5.84
N PRO A 274 11.55 -23.56 -6.82
CA PRO A 274 12.92 -23.96 -7.16
C PRO A 274 13.81 -22.79 -7.58
N GLU A 275 13.26 -21.81 -8.28
CA GLU A 275 13.96 -20.60 -8.75
C GLU A 275 14.55 -19.80 -7.58
N MET A 276 13.92 -19.84 -6.41
CA MET A 276 14.43 -19.23 -5.19
C MET A 276 15.74 -19.86 -4.74
N LYS A 277 15.88 -21.18 -4.84
CA LYS A 277 17.13 -21.88 -4.50
C LYS A 277 18.28 -21.40 -5.38
N GLU A 278 18.04 -21.22 -6.69
CA GLU A 278 19.08 -20.77 -7.62
C GLU A 278 19.48 -19.30 -7.37
N ALA A 279 18.52 -18.44 -7.08
CA ALA A 279 18.78 -17.05 -6.70
C ALA A 279 19.61 -16.97 -5.40
N LEU A 280 19.25 -17.75 -4.37
CA LEU A 280 19.99 -17.82 -3.11
C LEU A 280 21.41 -18.36 -3.30
N ARG A 281 21.61 -19.36 -4.18
CA ARG A 281 22.93 -19.88 -4.55
C ARG A 281 23.82 -18.77 -5.14
N SER A 282 23.26 -17.98 -6.04
CA SER A 282 23.97 -16.83 -6.63
C SER A 282 24.34 -15.79 -5.60
N LEU A 283 23.42 -15.43 -4.70
CA LEU A 283 23.68 -14.50 -3.61
C LEU A 283 24.74 -15.01 -2.63
N GLN A 284 24.71 -16.31 -2.31
CA GLN A 284 25.73 -16.97 -1.50
C GLN A 284 27.13 -16.85 -2.14
N ASP A 285 27.24 -17.10 -3.45
CA ASP A 285 28.48 -16.95 -4.19
C ASP A 285 28.95 -15.48 -4.24
N MET A 286 28.03 -14.53 -4.43
CA MET A 286 28.33 -13.11 -4.39
C MET A 286 28.83 -12.67 -3.02
N PHE A 287 28.21 -13.11 -1.94
CA PHE A 287 28.67 -12.84 -0.57
C PHE A 287 30.05 -13.43 -0.32
N LYS A 288 30.29 -14.66 -0.72
CA LYS A 288 31.58 -15.33 -0.60
C LYS A 288 32.70 -14.60 -1.36
N LYS A 289 32.39 -13.98 -2.50
CA LYS A 289 33.30 -13.13 -3.27
C LYS A 289 33.47 -11.72 -2.69
N GLY A 290 32.79 -11.37 -1.61
CA GLY A 290 32.84 -10.04 -0.99
C GLY A 290 32.11 -8.95 -1.78
N LEU A 291 31.14 -9.30 -2.60
CA LEU A 291 30.34 -8.34 -3.39
C LEU A 291 29.22 -7.68 -2.58
N ILE A 292 28.84 -8.29 -1.46
CA ILE A 292 27.82 -7.78 -0.53
C ILE A 292 28.50 -7.41 0.79
N ASP A 293 28.05 -6.33 1.42
CA ASP A 293 28.55 -5.95 2.74
C ASP A 293 28.30 -7.07 3.76
N PRO A 294 29.34 -7.53 4.49
CA PRO A 294 29.18 -8.60 5.47
C PRO A 294 28.23 -8.26 6.64
N GLU A 295 27.96 -6.99 6.86
CA GLU A 295 27.06 -6.51 7.92
C GLU A 295 25.63 -6.20 7.42
N PHE A 296 25.28 -6.54 6.17
CA PHE A 296 23.98 -6.19 5.60
C PHE A 296 22.80 -6.64 6.47
N ALA A 297 22.90 -7.79 7.11
CA ALA A 297 21.81 -8.39 7.91
C ALA A 297 21.49 -7.62 9.20
N VAL A 298 22.31 -6.64 9.59
CA VAL A 298 22.10 -5.80 10.77
C VAL A 298 21.99 -4.31 10.44
N LYS A 299 22.26 -3.92 9.20
CA LYS A 299 22.14 -2.54 8.72
C LYS A 299 20.74 -2.29 8.15
N ASP A 300 20.08 -1.23 8.60
CA ASP A 300 18.88 -0.71 7.95
C ASP A 300 19.24 0.05 6.66
N MET A 301 18.22 0.48 5.92
CA MET A 301 18.39 1.20 4.66
C MET A 301 19.28 2.45 4.83
N MET A 302 19.14 3.21 5.92
CA MET A 302 19.91 4.44 6.13
C MET A 302 21.40 4.15 6.33
N LYS A 303 21.71 3.14 7.12
CA LYS A 303 23.11 2.73 7.38
C LYS A 303 23.79 2.12 6.16
N GLU A 304 23.06 1.31 5.39
CA GLU A 304 23.59 0.77 4.13
C GLU A 304 23.81 1.88 3.10
N SER A 305 22.95 2.91 3.09
CA SER A 305 23.10 4.06 2.20
C SER A 305 24.37 4.88 2.46
N GLU A 306 24.90 4.87 3.69
CA GLU A 306 26.18 5.52 4.00
C GLU A 306 27.32 4.99 3.12
N LEU A 307 27.30 3.68 2.79
CA LEU A 307 28.29 3.09 1.88
C LEU A 307 28.15 3.63 0.45
N ILE A 308 26.92 3.90 0.00
CA ILE A 308 26.65 4.52 -1.30
C ILE A 308 27.12 5.97 -1.31
N PHE A 309 26.77 6.74 -0.27
CA PHE A 309 27.14 8.15 -0.14
C PHE A 309 28.66 8.32 -0.05
N ASN A 310 29.34 7.36 0.56
CA ASN A 310 30.79 7.29 0.66
C ASN A 310 31.48 6.69 -0.57
N ASN A 311 30.79 6.54 -1.71
CA ASN A 311 31.35 5.96 -2.94
C ASN A 311 31.89 4.53 -2.82
N GLN A 312 31.26 3.67 -2.03
CA GLN A 312 31.69 2.29 -1.84
C GLN A 312 30.82 1.27 -2.59
N ILE A 313 29.61 1.67 -3.06
CA ILE A 313 28.67 0.82 -3.79
C ILE A 313 28.20 1.50 -5.05
N GLY A 314 28.12 0.73 -6.14
CA GLY A 314 27.70 1.25 -7.45
C GLY A 314 26.54 0.53 -8.11
N VAL A 315 25.95 -0.48 -7.46
CA VAL A 315 24.75 -1.19 -7.93
C VAL A 315 23.79 -1.40 -6.77
N LEU A 316 22.52 -1.18 -7.02
CA LEU A 316 21.45 -1.49 -6.06
C LEU A 316 20.14 -1.82 -6.80
N TYR A 317 19.24 -2.51 -6.12
CA TYR A 317 17.85 -2.63 -6.54
C TYR A 317 16.96 -1.71 -5.71
N GLY A 318 15.93 -1.18 -6.33
CA GLY A 318 14.99 -0.31 -5.65
C GLY A 318 13.87 0.20 -6.54
N ALA A 319 12.78 0.63 -5.93
CA ALA A 319 11.62 1.19 -6.58
C ALA A 319 11.93 2.52 -7.30
N GLU A 320 10.99 3.02 -8.06
CA GLU A 320 11.14 4.24 -8.86
C GLU A 320 11.60 5.48 -8.05
N TRP A 321 11.19 5.57 -6.78
CA TRP A 321 11.51 6.70 -5.89
C TRP A 321 12.96 6.70 -5.34
N THR A 322 13.70 5.63 -5.55
CA THR A 322 15.07 5.44 -5.03
C THR A 322 16.02 6.63 -5.29
N PRO A 323 16.02 7.32 -6.45
CA PRO A 323 16.89 8.48 -6.68
C PRO A 323 16.69 9.64 -5.71
N ALA A 324 15.47 9.85 -5.22
CA ALA A 324 15.20 10.88 -4.22
C ALA A 324 15.95 10.62 -2.89
N HIS A 325 16.12 9.34 -2.54
CA HIS A 325 16.93 8.93 -1.40
C HIS A 325 18.42 9.08 -1.70
N LEU A 326 18.88 8.68 -2.88
CA LEU A 326 20.28 8.80 -3.31
C LEU A 326 20.76 10.25 -3.40
N ALA A 327 19.85 11.22 -3.56
CA ALA A 327 20.16 12.64 -3.64
C ALA A 327 21.00 13.16 -2.46
N GLN A 328 20.85 12.55 -1.28
CA GLN A 328 21.57 12.94 -0.07
C GLN A 328 23.10 12.82 -0.19
N GLY A 329 23.62 11.88 -1.00
CA GLY A 329 25.05 11.69 -1.20
C GLY A 329 25.57 12.02 -2.61
N ALA A 330 24.66 12.25 -3.56
CA ALA A 330 25.03 12.38 -4.97
C ALA A 330 25.34 13.80 -5.43
N VAL A 331 25.04 14.81 -4.62
CA VAL A 331 25.32 16.24 -4.90
C VAL A 331 26.29 16.78 -3.86
N LYS A 332 27.39 17.36 -4.34
CA LYS A 332 28.40 18.01 -3.49
C LYS A 332 28.92 19.28 -4.18
N ASP A 333 29.06 20.36 -3.42
CA ASP A 333 29.58 21.65 -3.88
C ASP A 333 28.86 22.15 -5.16
N GLY A 334 27.53 21.99 -5.21
CA GLY A 334 26.71 22.41 -6.35
C GLY A 334 26.92 21.58 -7.62
N LYS A 335 27.42 20.35 -7.49
CA LYS A 335 27.64 19.43 -8.63
C LYS A 335 27.11 18.04 -8.32
N VAL A 336 26.58 17.38 -9.33
CA VAL A 336 26.27 15.95 -9.29
C VAL A 336 27.60 15.19 -9.36
N ILE A 337 27.90 14.42 -8.32
CA ILE A 337 29.15 13.64 -8.19
C ILE A 337 28.94 12.14 -8.33
N GLN A 338 27.70 11.70 -8.41
CA GLN A 338 27.33 10.31 -8.65
C GLN A 338 26.27 10.26 -9.75
N GLU A 339 26.62 9.71 -10.92
CA GLU A 339 25.66 9.53 -12.01
C GLU A 339 25.06 8.14 -11.95
N TRP A 340 23.74 8.07 -11.80
CA TRP A 340 22.98 6.84 -11.75
C TRP A 340 22.04 6.70 -12.96
N LYS A 341 21.72 5.46 -13.35
CA LYS A 341 20.72 5.16 -14.37
C LYS A 341 19.88 3.96 -13.96
N PRO A 342 18.55 4.03 -14.14
CA PRO A 342 17.67 2.87 -13.97
C PRO A 342 17.75 1.95 -15.19
N PHE A 343 17.76 0.65 -14.94
CA PHE A 343 17.53 -0.38 -15.94
C PHE A 343 16.34 -1.23 -15.50
N ARG A 344 15.52 -1.70 -16.46
CA ARG A 344 14.53 -2.74 -16.16
C ARG A 344 15.24 -3.95 -15.57
N LEU A 345 14.51 -4.78 -14.83
CA LEU A 345 15.09 -5.97 -14.23
C LEU A 345 15.73 -6.85 -15.32
N LEU A 346 16.93 -7.30 -15.03
CA LEU A 346 17.72 -8.12 -15.93
C LEU A 346 17.53 -9.59 -15.58
N SER A 347 17.25 -10.43 -16.57
CA SER A 347 16.98 -11.85 -16.39
C SER A 347 18.25 -12.69 -16.43
N ILE A 348 18.21 -13.82 -15.73
CA ILE A 348 19.26 -14.86 -15.74
C ILE A 348 19.24 -15.69 -17.03
N ASP A 349 18.13 -15.74 -17.71
CA ASP A 349 17.91 -16.47 -18.96
C ASP A 349 17.46 -15.53 -20.10
N GLY A 350 16.87 -16.03 -21.13
CA GLY A 350 16.37 -15.23 -22.26
C GLY A 350 14.95 -14.68 -22.09
N THR A 351 14.27 -14.99 -21.00
CA THR A 351 12.90 -14.55 -20.71
C THR A 351 12.94 -13.21 -19.96
N GLU A 352 12.11 -12.24 -20.34
CA GLU A 352 12.07 -10.96 -19.61
C GLU A 352 11.65 -11.15 -18.15
N ALA A 353 12.37 -10.50 -17.24
CA ALA A 353 12.06 -10.53 -15.83
C ALA A 353 10.83 -9.67 -15.52
N SER A 354 9.86 -10.25 -14.83
CA SER A 354 8.70 -9.52 -14.31
C SER A 354 9.02 -8.92 -12.94
N THR A 355 8.58 -7.70 -12.73
CA THR A 355 8.69 -7.07 -11.40
C THR A 355 7.54 -7.51 -10.51
N GLN A 356 7.86 -7.98 -9.31
CA GLN A 356 6.87 -8.31 -8.29
C GLN A 356 6.13 -7.05 -7.86
N THR A 357 4.81 -7.15 -7.73
CA THR A 357 3.97 -6.08 -7.19
C THR A 357 3.03 -6.64 -6.13
N GLU A 358 2.72 -5.81 -5.15
CA GLU A 358 1.75 -6.12 -4.13
C GLU A 358 0.31 -5.80 -4.61
N LEU A 359 -0.68 -6.33 -3.91
CA LEU A 359 -2.08 -5.94 -4.14
C LEU A 359 -2.26 -4.43 -3.92
N GLY A 360 -1.44 -3.83 -3.06
CA GLY A 360 -1.47 -2.42 -2.73
C GLY A 360 -2.63 -2.04 -1.80
N THR A 361 -3.33 -3.02 -1.24
CA THR A 361 -4.41 -2.79 -0.27
C THR A 361 -4.00 -3.36 1.08
N GLU A 362 -3.57 -2.47 1.97
CA GLU A 362 -3.24 -2.84 3.35
C GLU A 362 -4.39 -2.59 4.32
N LYS A 363 -5.36 -1.77 3.91
CA LYS A 363 -6.46 -1.31 4.74
C LYS A 363 -7.73 -1.05 3.92
N TYR A 364 -8.86 -1.10 4.59
CA TYR A 364 -10.18 -0.83 4.03
C TYR A 364 -10.92 0.20 4.87
N ASN A 365 -11.51 1.19 4.23
CA ASN A 365 -12.48 2.08 4.84
C ASN A 365 -13.79 1.30 5.02
N VAL A 366 -14.24 1.15 6.26
CA VAL A 366 -15.45 0.40 6.63
C VAL A 366 -16.42 1.29 7.39
N VAL A 367 -17.71 0.97 7.31
CA VAL A 367 -18.78 1.69 7.99
C VAL A 367 -19.44 0.77 9.01
N SER A 368 -19.51 1.24 10.26
CA SER A 368 -20.15 0.50 11.35
C SER A 368 -21.63 0.20 11.03
N LYS A 369 -22.09 -0.98 11.44
CA LYS A 369 -23.50 -1.38 11.33
C LYS A 369 -24.45 -0.37 11.96
N LYS A 370 -24.00 0.35 12.98
CA LYS A 370 -24.78 1.35 13.74
C LYS A 370 -24.77 2.75 13.13
N ALA A 371 -23.91 3.00 12.14
CA ALA A 371 -23.82 4.30 11.48
C ALA A 371 -25.12 4.64 10.73
N LYS A 372 -25.60 5.85 10.92
CA LYS A 372 -26.87 6.32 10.30
C LYS A 372 -26.67 6.91 8.91
N HIS A 373 -25.43 7.33 8.62
CA HIS A 373 -25.07 8.06 7.40
C HIS A 373 -23.89 7.39 6.70
N PRO A 374 -24.06 6.17 6.15
CA PRO A 374 -22.98 5.47 5.43
C PRO A 374 -22.48 6.23 4.20
N GLU A 375 -23.34 7.06 3.59
CA GLU A 375 -23.00 7.92 2.45
C GLU A 375 -21.94 8.96 2.77
N ALA A 376 -21.78 9.34 4.04
CA ALA A 376 -20.77 10.32 4.44
C ALA A 376 -19.36 9.85 4.13
N MET A 377 -19.04 8.57 4.34
CA MET A 377 -17.73 8.00 4.00
C MET A 377 -17.46 8.09 2.49
N ILE A 378 -18.45 7.81 1.64
CA ILE A 378 -18.30 7.94 0.19
C ILE A 378 -18.16 9.41 -0.26
N LYS A 379 -18.89 10.34 0.36
CA LYS A 379 -18.70 11.77 0.10
C LYS A 379 -17.29 12.26 0.48
N LEU A 380 -16.76 11.79 1.60
CA LEU A 380 -15.39 12.08 2.03
C LEU A 380 -14.36 11.51 1.04
N LEU A 381 -14.60 10.31 0.52
CA LEU A 381 -13.75 9.69 -0.50
C LEU A 381 -13.78 10.47 -1.82
N ASN A 382 -14.97 10.86 -2.31
CA ASN A 382 -15.10 11.71 -3.49
C ASN A 382 -14.31 13.01 -3.34
N ASN A 383 -14.47 13.68 -2.18
CA ASN A 383 -13.74 14.91 -1.89
C ASN A 383 -12.22 14.70 -1.86
N TRP A 384 -11.75 13.60 -1.26
CA TRP A 384 -10.33 13.25 -1.26
C TRP A 384 -9.77 13.17 -2.68
N ILE A 385 -10.44 12.44 -3.56
CA ILE A 385 -9.99 12.21 -4.93
C ILE A 385 -9.96 13.50 -5.73
N VAL A 386 -11.00 14.33 -5.63
CA VAL A 386 -11.05 15.63 -6.30
C VAL A 386 -9.94 16.56 -5.79
N VAL A 387 -9.75 16.65 -4.47
CA VAL A 387 -8.74 17.53 -3.86
C VAL A 387 -7.32 17.05 -4.19
N ASP A 388 -7.10 15.74 -4.24
CA ASP A 388 -5.78 15.21 -4.61
C ASP A 388 -5.46 15.43 -6.10
N ASN A 389 -6.45 15.27 -6.99
CA ASN A 389 -6.26 15.44 -8.43
C ASN A 389 -6.31 16.92 -8.88
N HIS A 390 -7.29 17.67 -8.41
CA HIS A 390 -7.66 19.01 -8.95
C HIS A 390 -7.95 20.04 -7.86
N PRO A 391 -7.02 20.31 -6.91
CA PRO A 391 -7.31 21.23 -5.81
C PRO A 391 -7.52 22.65 -6.32
N THR A 392 -8.60 23.30 -5.86
CA THR A 392 -8.76 24.74 -6.00
C THR A 392 -7.77 25.47 -5.07
N GLU A 393 -7.59 26.79 -5.25
CA GLU A 393 -6.74 27.58 -4.35
C GLU A 393 -7.23 27.54 -2.89
N GLU A 394 -8.53 27.48 -2.65
CA GLU A 394 -9.11 27.29 -1.32
C GLU A 394 -8.80 25.90 -0.74
N GLN A 395 -8.89 24.86 -1.58
CA GLN A 395 -8.64 23.47 -1.17
C GLN A 395 -7.18 23.16 -0.89
N LYS A 396 -6.24 24.04 -1.21
CA LYS A 396 -4.84 23.89 -0.80
C LYS A 396 -4.64 23.85 0.73
N VAL A 397 -5.66 24.22 1.49
CA VAL A 397 -5.67 24.01 2.94
C VAL A 397 -5.50 22.54 3.35
N TYR A 398 -5.92 21.60 2.51
CA TYR A 398 -5.71 20.16 2.71
C TYR A 398 -4.25 19.73 2.59
N GLU A 399 -3.38 20.58 2.03
CA GLU A 399 -1.95 20.30 1.95
C GLU A 399 -1.14 20.93 3.08
N TYR A 400 -1.38 22.22 3.33
CA TYR A 400 -0.45 23.05 4.10
C TYR A 400 -1.10 23.80 5.26
N GLY A 401 -2.38 23.56 5.54
CA GLY A 401 -3.13 24.37 6.49
C GLY A 401 -3.40 25.79 5.98
N LYS A 402 -3.75 26.67 6.89
CA LYS A 402 -4.08 28.07 6.57
C LYS A 402 -2.84 28.93 6.37
N SER A 403 -1.73 28.61 7.03
CA SER A 403 -0.55 29.47 7.05
C SER A 403 0.24 29.45 5.75
N ARG A 404 0.17 28.39 4.95
CA ARG A 404 0.90 28.18 3.69
C ARG A 404 2.41 28.50 3.72
N LYS A 405 2.96 28.88 4.89
CA LYS A 405 4.31 29.45 5.02
C LYS A 405 5.37 28.41 5.35
N GLU A 406 4.98 27.27 5.88
CA GLU A 406 5.93 26.23 6.27
C GLU A 406 5.70 24.99 5.42
N SER A 407 6.70 24.60 4.63
CA SER A 407 6.75 23.29 4.00
C SER A 407 6.78 22.23 5.10
N GLY A 408 5.84 21.30 5.10
CA GLY A 408 5.83 20.16 5.99
C GLY A 408 4.74 20.10 7.06
N ASN A 409 3.65 20.86 6.90
CA ASN A 409 2.51 20.74 7.80
C ASN A 409 1.72 19.44 7.60
N ASN A 410 1.84 18.76 6.43
CA ASN A 410 1.22 17.45 6.16
C ASN A 410 -0.29 17.37 6.46
N TYR A 411 -1.04 18.45 6.21
CA TYR A 411 -2.48 18.53 6.51
C TYR A 411 -3.32 17.49 5.75
N TRP A 412 -2.83 16.98 4.62
CA TRP A 412 -3.47 15.87 3.93
C TRP A 412 -3.66 14.63 4.83
N GLN A 413 -2.79 14.44 5.82
CA GLN A 413 -2.91 13.40 6.84
C GLN A 413 -4.17 13.54 7.72
N LEU A 414 -4.78 14.73 7.73
CA LEU A 414 -6.03 14.99 8.46
C LEU A 414 -7.27 14.52 7.70
N SER A 415 -7.14 14.17 6.42
CA SER A 415 -8.28 13.57 5.71
C SER A 415 -8.71 12.29 6.42
N PRO A 416 -10.00 12.17 6.78
CA PRO A 416 -10.49 10.98 7.50
C PRO A 416 -10.69 9.77 6.62
N VAL A 417 -10.78 9.97 5.29
CA VAL A 417 -10.82 8.92 4.27
C VAL A 417 -9.77 9.26 3.23
N MET A 418 -8.97 8.29 2.85
CA MET A 418 -7.94 8.41 1.82
C MET A 418 -8.03 7.24 0.86
N ALA A 419 -7.61 7.45 -0.38
CA ALA A 419 -7.38 6.39 -1.35
C ALA A 419 -6.18 6.76 -2.22
N PHE A 420 -5.28 5.81 -2.45
CA PHE A 420 -4.07 6.00 -3.24
C PHE A 420 -4.08 4.97 -4.38
N ASN A 421 -4.46 5.36 -5.56
CA ASN A 421 -4.37 4.47 -6.72
C ASN A 421 -3.40 5.04 -7.74
N GLN A 422 -2.18 4.51 -7.76
CA GLN A 422 -1.12 4.97 -8.65
C GLN A 422 -1.14 4.29 -10.03
N GLY A 423 -2.26 3.76 -10.47
CA GLY A 423 -2.42 3.35 -11.85
C GLY A 423 -2.35 4.52 -12.84
N ASN A 424 -1.64 5.59 -12.45
CA ASN A 424 -1.53 6.82 -13.23
C ASN A 424 -0.67 6.62 -14.49
N ASN A 425 -0.84 7.53 -15.44
CA ASN A 425 -0.12 7.59 -16.70
C ASN A 425 1.17 8.44 -16.61
N ASN A 426 1.80 8.53 -15.43
CA ASN A 426 3.03 9.31 -15.23
C ASN A 426 4.13 8.93 -16.22
N GLY A 427 4.26 7.62 -16.53
CA GLY A 427 5.26 7.14 -17.47
C GLY A 427 5.07 7.58 -18.91
N GLU A 428 3.85 7.92 -19.29
CA GLU A 428 3.49 8.42 -20.61
C GLU A 428 3.60 9.95 -20.70
N ILE A 429 3.15 10.63 -19.63
CA ILE A 429 2.99 12.09 -19.62
C ILE A 429 4.26 12.81 -19.19
N LEU A 430 4.85 12.45 -18.06
CA LEU A 430 5.96 13.21 -17.48
C LEU A 430 7.20 13.27 -18.38
N PRO A 431 7.71 12.15 -18.93
CA PRO A 431 8.87 12.22 -19.82
C PRO A 431 8.64 13.15 -21.02
N LYS A 432 7.44 13.06 -21.61
CA LYS A 432 7.06 13.90 -22.76
C LYS A 432 6.93 15.37 -22.36
N ALA A 433 6.21 15.67 -21.27
CA ALA A 433 6.03 17.03 -20.79
C ALA A 433 7.38 17.71 -20.47
N ILE A 434 8.29 16.98 -19.81
CA ILE A 434 9.64 17.48 -19.46
C ILE A 434 10.48 17.71 -20.73
N GLU A 435 10.47 16.78 -21.69
CA GLU A 435 11.23 16.88 -22.93
C GLU A 435 10.75 18.05 -23.79
N THR A 436 9.44 18.20 -23.95
CA THR A 436 8.82 19.25 -24.76
C THR A 436 8.62 20.57 -24.02
N LYS A 437 8.81 20.60 -22.70
CA LYS A 437 8.50 21.73 -21.81
C LYS A 437 7.05 22.19 -21.91
N ASP A 438 6.13 21.25 -22.08
CA ASP A 438 4.71 21.50 -22.28
C ASP A 438 3.90 21.11 -21.04
N GLU A 439 3.56 22.11 -20.22
CA GLU A 439 2.77 21.96 -18.99
C GLU A 439 1.30 21.59 -19.29
N SER A 440 0.80 21.84 -20.51
CA SER A 440 -0.59 21.54 -20.87
C SER A 440 -0.89 20.04 -20.90
N LEU A 441 0.14 19.20 -20.96
CA LEU A 441 0.03 17.75 -20.88
C LEU A 441 -0.26 17.23 -19.45
N LEU A 442 0.03 18.04 -18.43
CA LEU A 442 -0.06 17.62 -17.03
C LEU A 442 -1.51 17.59 -16.54
N GLN A 443 -1.93 16.42 -16.05
CA GLN A 443 -3.31 16.15 -15.66
C GLN A 443 -3.50 16.23 -14.14
N THR A 444 -2.48 15.86 -13.36
CA THR A 444 -2.60 15.75 -11.91
C THR A 444 -1.65 16.70 -11.19
N LYS A 445 -1.93 16.97 -9.92
CA LYS A 445 -1.07 17.75 -9.05
C LYS A 445 0.31 17.10 -8.87
N ASP A 446 0.37 15.76 -8.74
CA ASP A 446 1.65 15.05 -8.64
C ASP A 446 2.50 15.25 -9.88
N GLN A 447 1.88 15.19 -11.09
CA GLN A 447 2.57 15.45 -12.33
C GLN A 447 3.12 16.87 -12.39
N ARG A 448 2.33 17.87 -12.00
CA ARG A 448 2.81 19.28 -11.95
C ARG A 448 3.97 19.45 -10.99
N ARG A 449 3.89 18.89 -9.79
CA ARG A 449 4.96 18.95 -8.79
C ARG A 449 6.25 18.30 -9.27
N ARG A 450 6.17 17.13 -9.90
CA ARG A 450 7.33 16.41 -10.46
C ARG A 450 7.93 17.21 -11.63
N TYR A 451 7.10 17.71 -12.52
CA TYR A 451 7.53 18.58 -13.63
C TYR A 451 8.27 19.83 -13.13
N GLU A 452 7.69 20.55 -12.16
CA GLU A 452 8.32 21.74 -11.56
C GLU A 452 9.72 21.44 -10.99
N ARG A 453 9.88 20.31 -10.30
CA ARG A 453 11.18 19.87 -9.78
C ARG A 453 12.18 19.58 -10.89
N ALA A 454 11.74 18.85 -11.92
CA ALA A 454 12.57 18.56 -13.07
C ALA A 454 13.01 19.85 -13.80
N MET A 455 12.09 20.81 -13.96
CA MET A 455 12.38 22.10 -14.60
C MET A 455 13.34 22.98 -13.78
N LYS A 456 13.24 22.98 -12.43
CA LYS A 456 14.22 23.68 -11.57
C LYS A 456 15.63 23.16 -11.81
N TYR A 457 15.80 21.84 -11.94
CA TYR A 457 17.09 21.26 -12.29
C TYR A 457 17.54 21.66 -13.69
N LEU A 458 16.69 21.51 -14.70
CA LEU A 458 17.02 21.80 -16.11
C LEU A 458 17.33 23.28 -16.36
N ASN A 459 16.71 24.19 -15.60
CA ASN A 459 16.97 25.63 -15.67
C ASN A 459 18.20 26.04 -14.84
N GLY A 460 18.83 25.13 -14.11
CA GLY A 460 19.97 25.43 -13.23
C GLY A 460 19.61 26.18 -11.95
N GLU A 461 18.32 26.22 -11.57
CA GLU A 461 17.81 26.90 -10.39
C GLU A 461 18.10 26.09 -9.11
N ASP A 462 17.98 24.76 -9.19
CA ASP A 462 18.21 23.86 -8.06
C ASP A 462 18.81 22.53 -8.52
N ILE A 463 20.12 22.40 -8.37
CA ILE A 463 20.88 21.20 -8.72
C ILE A 463 20.46 19.99 -7.85
N SER A 464 19.93 20.21 -6.64
CA SER A 464 19.53 19.14 -5.76
C SER A 464 18.32 18.35 -6.28
N MET A 465 17.58 18.90 -7.27
CA MET A 465 16.46 18.25 -7.93
C MET A 465 16.87 17.32 -9.08
N TRP A 466 18.16 17.08 -9.33
CA TRP A 466 18.67 16.19 -10.40
C TRP A 466 18.02 14.81 -10.37
N TRP A 467 17.69 14.32 -9.20
CA TRP A 467 17.09 13.00 -8.99
C TRP A 467 15.71 12.87 -9.64
N GLU A 468 14.94 13.97 -9.75
CA GLU A 468 13.64 13.94 -10.42
C GLU A 468 13.77 13.57 -11.89
N MET A 469 14.87 13.93 -12.54
CA MET A 469 15.16 13.51 -13.92
C MET A 469 15.36 12.00 -14.02
N LEU A 470 15.94 11.36 -13.01
CA LEU A 470 16.12 9.91 -12.98
C LEU A 470 14.80 9.17 -12.73
N ILE A 471 13.82 9.83 -12.11
CA ILE A 471 12.48 9.29 -11.92
C ILE A 471 11.59 9.62 -13.12
N SER A 472 11.40 10.92 -13.42
CA SER A 472 10.34 11.43 -14.29
C SER A 472 10.81 11.87 -15.66
N GLY A 473 12.13 12.04 -15.87
CA GLY A 473 12.69 12.48 -17.14
C GLY A 473 12.65 11.41 -18.23
N PRO A 474 12.96 11.80 -19.48
CA PRO A 474 13.16 10.85 -20.58
C PRO A 474 14.22 9.80 -20.22
N GLY A 475 13.86 8.52 -20.33
CA GLY A 475 14.72 7.40 -19.91
C GLY A 475 14.83 7.20 -18.39
N GLY A 476 14.08 7.95 -17.60
CA GLY A 476 13.94 7.75 -16.17
C GLY A 476 13.09 6.52 -15.82
N ALA A 477 12.95 6.25 -14.52
CA ALA A 477 12.28 5.04 -14.03
C ALA A 477 10.84 4.93 -14.54
N VAL A 478 10.02 5.99 -14.40
CA VAL A 478 8.61 5.97 -14.81
C VAL A 478 8.40 5.77 -16.31
N SER A 479 9.37 6.17 -17.15
CA SER A 479 9.29 5.99 -18.60
C SER A 479 9.26 4.51 -19.02
N ASN A 480 9.62 3.60 -18.13
CA ASN A 480 9.55 2.16 -18.37
C ASN A 480 8.18 1.55 -18.04
N THR A 481 7.33 2.25 -17.29
CA THR A 481 6.02 1.72 -16.86
C THR A 481 5.08 1.34 -18.01
N PRO A 482 4.95 2.12 -19.09
CA PRO A 482 4.16 1.73 -20.25
C PRO A 482 4.62 0.41 -20.87
N TYR A 483 5.94 0.23 -21.04
CA TYR A 483 6.52 -1.01 -21.56
C TYR A 483 6.19 -2.20 -20.66
N LEU A 484 6.37 -2.06 -19.34
CA LEU A 484 6.07 -3.12 -18.38
C LEU A 484 4.59 -3.53 -18.41
N LYS A 485 3.68 -2.56 -18.60
CA LYS A 485 2.24 -2.82 -18.74
C LYS A 485 1.93 -3.56 -20.05
N GLU A 486 2.44 -3.07 -21.18
CA GLU A 486 2.20 -3.63 -22.52
C GLU A 486 2.69 -5.09 -22.62
N HIS A 487 3.83 -5.42 -21.96
CA HIS A 487 4.44 -6.74 -22.00
C HIS A 487 4.01 -7.63 -20.81
N ASN A 488 3.04 -7.21 -19.98
CA ASN A 488 2.56 -7.93 -18.79
C ASN A 488 3.70 -8.34 -17.82
N LEU A 489 4.65 -7.44 -17.61
CA LEU A 489 5.82 -7.67 -16.75
C LEU A 489 5.60 -7.25 -15.28
N PHE A 490 4.35 -7.15 -14.84
CA PHE A 490 3.97 -7.02 -13.45
C PHE A 490 3.50 -8.37 -12.91
N HIS A 491 4.32 -9.00 -12.06
CA HIS A 491 3.94 -10.23 -11.39
C HIS A 491 3.14 -9.92 -10.13
N ARG A 492 1.91 -10.38 -10.08
CA ARG A 492 0.97 -10.11 -8.99
C ARG A 492 0.69 -11.35 -8.15
N ASN A 493 0.50 -11.13 -6.86
CA ASN A 493 -0.06 -12.14 -5.98
C ASN A 493 -1.44 -12.59 -6.50
N LYS A 494 -1.62 -13.89 -6.68
CA LYS A 494 -2.88 -14.49 -7.15
C LYS A 494 -3.89 -14.67 -6.03
N PHE A 495 -3.45 -14.66 -4.78
CA PHE A 495 -4.30 -14.69 -3.61
C PHE A 495 -4.53 -13.27 -3.11
N TYR A 496 -5.76 -12.80 -3.18
CA TYR A 496 -6.21 -11.50 -2.70
C TYR A 496 -7.36 -11.61 -1.69
N GLY A 497 -7.62 -12.82 -1.19
CA GLY A 497 -8.56 -13.08 -0.11
C GLY A 497 -8.04 -12.63 1.26
N ALA A 498 -8.91 -12.69 2.26
CA ALA A 498 -8.50 -12.52 3.64
C ALA A 498 -7.53 -13.63 4.06
N PRO A 499 -6.65 -13.37 5.05
CA PRO A 499 -5.78 -14.41 5.58
C PRO A 499 -6.59 -15.65 6.01
N THR A 500 -6.15 -16.81 5.55
CA THR A 500 -6.80 -18.07 5.92
C THR A 500 -6.55 -18.42 7.40
N PRO A 501 -7.34 -19.33 8.01
CA PRO A 501 -7.16 -19.71 9.43
C PRO A 501 -5.72 -20.14 9.73
N THR A 502 -5.12 -20.96 8.88
CA THR A 502 -3.73 -21.39 9.08
C THR A 502 -2.73 -20.25 8.89
N MET A 503 -2.99 -19.30 7.98
CA MET A 503 -2.17 -18.08 7.86
C MET A 503 -2.19 -17.28 9.16
N VAL A 504 -3.36 -17.04 9.73
CA VAL A 504 -3.49 -16.29 11.00
C VAL A 504 -2.69 -16.94 12.11
N GLU A 505 -2.65 -18.28 12.17
CA GLU A 505 -1.96 -19.01 13.24
C GLU A 505 -0.45 -19.19 13.00
N LYS A 506 -0.02 -19.45 11.76
CA LYS A 506 1.32 -19.99 11.46
C LYS A 506 2.20 -19.06 10.62
N GLN A 507 1.64 -18.12 9.87
CA GLN A 507 2.39 -17.34 8.88
C GLN A 507 3.61 -16.63 9.47
N GLU A 508 3.46 -15.98 10.61
CA GLU A 508 4.56 -15.28 11.28
C GLU A 508 5.73 -16.21 11.66
N LEU A 509 5.42 -17.42 12.11
CA LEU A 509 6.43 -18.42 12.41
C LEU A 509 7.17 -18.86 11.14
N LEU A 510 6.43 -19.11 10.06
CA LEU A 510 6.98 -19.56 8.77
C LEU A 510 7.83 -18.47 8.12
N LEU A 511 7.41 -17.21 8.17
CA LEU A 511 8.18 -16.07 7.68
C LEU A 511 9.50 -15.89 8.45
N ARG A 512 9.50 -15.97 9.76
CA ARG A 512 10.73 -15.90 10.56
C ARG A 512 11.70 -17.03 10.25
N LYS A 513 11.22 -18.25 10.07
CA LYS A 513 12.06 -19.39 9.67
C LYS A 513 12.67 -19.20 8.28
N ARG A 514 11.90 -18.70 7.33
CA ARG A 514 12.38 -18.33 6.01
C ARG A 514 13.51 -17.31 6.11
N ASP A 515 13.27 -16.18 6.80
CA ASP A 515 14.25 -15.10 6.91
C ASP A 515 15.54 -15.58 7.56
N GLU A 516 15.44 -16.40 8.61
CA GLU A 516 16.60 -16.98 9.27
C GLU A 516 17.42 -17.85 8.30
N ILE A 517 16.77 -18.75 7.56
CA ILE A 517 17.51 -19.68 6.68
C ILE A 517 18.05 -18.98 5.43
N PHE A 518 17.30 -18.05 4.83
CA PHE A 518 17.75 -17.31 3.66
C PHE A 518 18.98 -16.45 4.00
N VAL A 519 18.96 -15.72 5.11
CA VAL A 519 20.11 -14.93 5.58
C VAL A 519 21.32 -15.84 5.85
N LYS A 520 21.14 -16.98 6.52
CA LYS A 520 22.24 -17.95 6.77
C LYS A 520 22.85 -18.48 5.46
N ILE A 521 22.02 -18.80 4.48
CA ILE A 521 22.48 -19.25 3.16
C ILE A 521 23.27 -18.12 2.48
N ILE A 522 22.70 -16.91 2.37
CA ILE A 522 23.36 -15.77 1.73
C ILE A 522 24.71 -15.49 2.40
N MET A 523 24.76 -15.45 3.73
CA MET A 523 25.99 -15.21 4.49
C MET A 523 26.98 -16.39 4.50
N ASN A 524 26.72 -17.46 3.74
CA ASN A 524 27.53 -18.68 3.71
C ASN A 524 27.71 -19.35 5.10
N GLN A 525 26.74 -19.15 6.00
CA GLN A 525 26.66 -19.79 7.31
C GLN A 525 25.90 -21.13 7.26
N ALA A 526 25.16 -21.37 6.18
CA ALA A 526 24.48 -22.61 5.89
C ALA A 526 24.71 -23.02 4.42
N PRO A 527 24.82 -24.33 4.12
CA PRO A 527 24.88 -24.81 2.74
C PRO A 527 23.55 -24.58 2.03
N ILE A 528 23.58 -24.45 0.71
CA ILE A 528 22.38 -24.20 -0.11
C ILE A 528 21.31 -25.31 0.04
N ASP A 529 21.70 -26.52 0.39
CA ASP A 529 20.77 -27.65 0.57
C ASP A 529 19.89 -27.51 1.83
N GLU A 530 20.20 -26.57 2.73
CA GLU A 530 19.29 -26.21 3.81
C GLU A 530 18.00 -25.59 3.29
N PHE A 531 17.99 -25.07 2.06
CA PHE A 531 16.75 -24.63 1.41
C PHE A 531 15.77 -25.78 1.23
N ASP A 532 16.22 -26.97 0.83
CA ASP A 532 15.34 -28.14 0.64
C ASP A 532 14.74 -28.59 1.98
N LYS A 533 15.52 -28.56 3.05
CA LYS A 533 15.02 -28.82 4.40
C LYS A 533 14.02 -27.78 4.87
N PHE A 534 14.29 -26.50 4.57
CA PHE A 534 13.33 -25.43 4.83
C PHE A 534 11.99 -25.69 4.13
N VAL A 535 12.01 -26.10 2.85
CA VAL A 535 10.79 -26.42 2.10
C VAL A 535 10.01 -27.56 2.75
N GLU A 536 10.70 -28.61 3.19
CA GLU A 536 10.05 -29.73 3.91
C GLU A 536 9.47 -29.28 5.26
N ASP A 537 10.22 -28.50 6.01
CA ASP A 537 9.77 -27.97 7.33
C ASP A 537 8.61 -27.01 7.16
N TRP A 538 8.67 -26.12 6.15
CA TRP A 538 7.58 -25.19 5.81
C TRP A 538 6.27 -25.94 5.58
N LYS A 539 6.32 -27.01 4.76
CA LYS A 539 5.15 -27.85 4.49
C LYS A 539 4.58 -28.47 5.76
N LYS A 540 5.44 -29.10 6.57
CA LYS A 540 5.05 -29.80 7.80
C LYS A 540 4.50 -28.86 8.90
N LEU A 541 4.97 -27.62 8.95
CA LEU A 541 4.62 -26.64 9.97
C LEU A 541 3.31 -25.85 9.69
N GLY A 542 2.60 -26.18 8.61
CA GLY A 542 1.33 -25.58 8.23
C GLY A 542 1.27 -25.08 6.79
N GLY A 543 2.38 -25.13 6.05
CA GLY A 543 2.43 -24.69 4.66
C GLY A 543 1.51 -25.48 3.73
N ASP A 544 1.40 -26.81 3.94
CA ASP A 544 0.48 -27.65 3.17
C ASP A 544 -0.99 -27.30 3.47
N ASP A 545 -1.33 -27.02 4.72
CA ASP A 545 -2.68 -26.60 5.11
C ASP A 545 -3.01 -25.22 4.51
N MET A 546 -2.10 -24.26 4.62
CA MET A 546 -2.24 -22.94 3.97
C MET A 546 -2.44 -23.08 2.45
N THR A 547 -1.64 -23.95 1.80
CA THR A 547 -1.75 -24.19 0.36
C THR A 547 -3.10 -24.76 -0.01
N LYS A 548 -3.63 -25.68 0.79
CA LYS A 548 -4.96 -26.24 0.60
C LYS A 548 -6.05 -25.16 0.73
N GLU A 549 -6.04 -24.40 1.81
CA GLU A 549 -7.00 -23.34 2.09
C GLU A 549 -7.00 -22.27 0.97
N VAL A 550 -5.82 -21.85 0.52
CA VAL A 550 -5.68 -20.90 -0.60
C VAL A 550 -6.22 -21.47 -1.90
N ASN A 551 -5.99 -22.75 -2.17
CA ASN A 551 -6.51 -23.37 -3.39
C ASN A 551 -8.02 -23.60 -3.35
N GLU A 552 -8.61 -23.85 -2.18
CA GLU A 552 -10.06 -23.87 -1.99
C GLU A 552 -10.67 -22.49 -2.30
N TRP A 553 -10.07 -21.43 -1.75
CA TRP A 553 -10.47 -20.06 -2.07
C TRP A 553 -10.30 -19.75 -3.57
N TYR A 554 -9.15 -20.12 -4.16
CA TYR A 554 -8.85 -19.84 -5.56
C TYR A 554 -9.83 -20.53 -6.50
N ALA A 555 -10.23 -21.77 -6.21
CA ALA A 555 -11.23 -22.49 -6.99
C ALA A 555 -12.62 -21.82 -6.96
N ALA A 556 -12.97 -21.17 -5.85
CA ALA A 556 -14.23 -20.46 -5.68
C ALA A 556 -14.23 -19.04 -6.31
N ASN A 557 -13.04 -18.45 -6.56
CA ASN A 557 -12.89 -17.06 -7.00
C ASN A 557 -12.20 -16.90 -8.38
N LYS A 558 -12.03 -18.00 -9.12
CA LYS A 558 -11.47 -18.05 -10.47
C LYS A 558 -12.31 -17.31 -11.50
#